data_850b2962fee02296972febaa690f05cb
#
_entry.id   850b2962fee02296972febaa690f05cb
#
_cell.length_a   1.000
_cell.length_b   1.000
_cell.length_c   1.000
_cell.angle_alpha   90.00
_cell.angle_beta   90.00
_cell.angle_gamma   90.00
#
_symmetry.space_group_name_H-M   'P 1'
#
loop_
_entity.id
_entity.type
_entity.pdbx_description
1 polymer ?
#
loop_
_entity_poly.entity_id
_entity_poly.type
_entity_poly.pdbx_seq_one_letter_code
_entity_poly.pdbx_strand_id
1 'polypeptide(L)'
;MNQRSDALKPLLETTILVTRSAGQSSQFCQLLESVGATVIEMPTLVIHPPSTWEPLDSAIAQLQQFDWLILTSANAVQFLFERLFQQGKNTSDLNTVKIAVVGKKTAATLKQQGLKPDFIPTNFVADSLVENFPESLSKKRILFPRVETGGREILVQEFTAKGAEVVEVPAYESGCPETIYPDVLAALQHHKIDIITFASSKTVKNFKTLIQSFNINLDPVCIASIGPQTSESCQKYLGRYNLQATEYTLEGLTQAIIDWKKDLNSSL
;
A
#
# COMPACT_ATOMS: atom_id res chain seq x y z
N MET A 1 35.38 -25.68 -1.60
CA MET A 1 34.11 -26.33 -1.90
C MET A 1 32.87 -25.41 -1.60
N ASN A 2 33.00 -24.07 -1.63
CA ASN A 2 31.94 -23.14 -1.20
C ASN A 2 31.33 -22.25 -2.32
N GLN A 3 31.90 -22.24 -3.52
CA GLN A 3 31.41 -21.30 -4.56
C GLN A 3 30.05 -21.64 -5.19
N ARG A 4 29.50 -22.86 -4.99
CA ARG A 4 28.16 -23.23 -5.50
C ARG A 4 27.02 -22.87 -4.57
N SER A 5 27.24 -22.68 -3.25
CA SER A 5 26.19 -22.27 -2.30
C SER A 5 25.93 -20.77 -2.34
N ASP A 6 26.96 -19.96 -2.64
CA ASP A 6 26.85 -18.49 -2.69
C ASP A 6 26.09 -18.01 -3.93
N ALA A 7 26.11 -18.76 -5.03
CA ALA A 7 25.28 -18.47 -6.21
C ALA A 7 23.75 -18.63 -5.96
N LEU A 8 23.35 -19.41 -4.96
CA LEU A 8 21.96 -19.64 -4.58
C LEU A 8 21.44 -18.63 -3.54
N LYS A 9 22.34 -17.91 -2.83
CA LYS A 9 21.98 -16.94 -1.80
C LYS A 9 22.84 -15.67 -1.90
N PRO A 10 22.61 -14.87 -2.94
CA PRO A 10 23.45 -13.69 -3.25
C PRO A 10 23.39 -12.60 -2.17
N LEU A 11 22.41 -12.62 -1.27
CA LEU A 11 22.26 -11.67 -0.17
C LEU A 11 22.57 -12.28 1.20
N LEU A 12 23.36 -13.36 1.23
CA LEU A 12 23.85 -13.92 2.49
C LEU A 12 24.62 -12.83 3.28
N GLU A 13 24.43 -12.81 4.60
CA GLU A 13 25.03 -11.82 5.52
C GLU A 13 24.62 -10.36 5.22
N THR A 14 23.49 -10.18 4.54
CA THR A 14 22.94 -8.84 4.28
C THR A 14 21.65 -8.65 5.06
N THR A 15 21.61 -7.63 5.92
CA THR A 15 20.42 -7.28 6.70
C THR A 15 19.66 -6.15 6.01
N ILE A 16 18.40 -6.41 5.70
CA ILE A 16 17.54 -5.49 4.93
C ILE A 16 16.37 -5.03 5.78
N LEU A 17 16.23 -3.71 5.94
CA LEU A 17 15.06 -3.10 6.56
C LEU A 17 13.97 -2.88 5.52
N VAL A 18 12.81 -3.50 5.74
CA VAL A 18 11.63 -3.38 4.88
C VAL A 18 10.64 -2.40 5.50
N THR A 19 10.38 -1.26 4.82
CA THR A 19 9.54 -0.16 5.35
C THR A 19 8.07 -0.24 4.94
N ARG A 20 7.63 -1.33 4.29
CA ARG A 20 6.24 -1.51 3.83
C ARG A 20 5.28 -1.64 5.01
N SER A 21 3.98 -1.32 4.75
CA SER A 21 2.92 -1.49 5.75
C SER A 21 2.79 -2.94 6.21
N ALA A 22 2.45 -3.13 7.47
CA ALA A 22 2.13 -4.44 8.04
C ALA A 22 1.08 -5.16 7.17
N GLY A 23 1.26 -6.48 6.95
CA GLY A 23 0.41 -7.30 6.09
C GLY A 23 0.60 -7.12 4.56
N GLN A 24 1.45 -6.18 4.12
CA GLN A 24 1.86 -6.04 2.72
C GLN A 24 3.34 -6.36 2.49
N SER A 25 4.09 -6.55 3.54
CA SER A 25 5.52 -6.88 3.52
C SER A 25 5.80 -8.35 3.29
N SER A 26 4.92 -9.26 3.71
CA SER A 26 5.17 -10.71 3.79
C SER A 26 5.69 -11.32 2.48
N GLN A 27 5.10 -11.00 1.33
CA GLN A 27 5.60 -11.49 0.03
C GLN A 27 7.01 -10.97 -0.27
N PHE A 28 7.28 -9.70 0.02
CA PHE A 28 8.58 -9.10 -0.22
C PHE A 28 9.65 -9.64 0.75
N CYS A 29 9.29 -9.83 2.02
CA CYS A 29 10.18 -10.45 3.01
C CYS A 29 10.58 -11.87 2.59
N GLN A 30 9.58 -12.70 2.21
CA GLN A 30 9.85 -14.04 1.69
C GLN A 30 10.74 -14.04 0.46
N LEU A 31 10.55 -13.08 -0.46
CA LEU A 31 11.39 -12.94 -1.65
C LEU A 31 12.85 -12.64 -1.27
N LEU A 32 13.09 -11.69 -0.36
CA LEU A 32 14.42 -11.34 0.12
C LEU A 32 15.08 -12.48 0.91
N GLU A 33 14.33 -13.14 1.78
CA GLU A 33 14.80 -14.30 2.55
C GLU A 33 15.17 -15.49 1.65
N SER A 34 14.40 -15.71 0.57
CA SER A 34 14.69 -16.79 -0.39
C SER A 34 16.05 -16.66 -1.07
N VAL A 35 16.53 -15.43 -1.20
CA VAL A 35 17.86 -15.10 -1.76
C VAL A 35 18.95 -14.88 -0.69
N GLY A 36 18.63 -15.18 0.58
CA GLY A 36 19.60 -15.27 1.69
C GLY A 36 19.68 -14.05 2.60
N ALA A 37 18.87 -13.01 2.39
CA ALA A 37 18.86 -11.84 3.26
C ALA A 37 18.29 -12.13 4.65
N THR A 38 18.79 -11.43 5.66
CA THR A 38 18.11 -11.26 6.95
C THR A 38 17.19 -10.06 6.85
N VAL A 39 15.89 -10.26 7.11
CA VAL A 39 14.89 -9.20 6.97
C VAL A 39 14.46 -8.68 8.34
N ILE A 40 14.46 -7.37 8.50
CA ILE A 40 13.86 -6.65 9.64
C ILE A 40 12.69 -5.84 9.08
N GLU A 41 11.51 -5.98 9.68
CA GLU A 41 10.35 -5.20 9.28
C GLU A 41 10.22 -3.95 10.15
N MET A 42 10.09 -2.80 9.50
CA MET A 42 9.74 -1.51 10.11
C MET A 42 8.57 -0.91 9.36
N PRO A 43 7.33 -1.32 9.62
CA PRO A 43 6.19 -0.72 8.97
C PRO A 43 6.16 0.79 9.21
N THR A 44 6.30 1.58 8.15
CA THR A 44 6.24 3.05 8.22
C THR A 44 4.88 3.59 7.80
N LEU A 45 3.94 2.69 7.52
CA LEU A 45 2.56 3.00 7.19
C LEU A 45 1.64 2.07 7.98
N VAL A 46 0.72 2.65 8.72
CA VAL A 46 -0.36 1.95 9.42
C VAL A 46 -1.70 2.34 8.81
N ILE A 47 -2.61 1.37 8.78
CA ILE A 47 -3.99 1.59 8.40
C ILE A 47 -4.83 1.50 9.67
N HIS A 48 -5.63 2.50 9.93
CA HIS A 48 -6.46 2.60 11.12
C HIS A 48 -7.85 3.14 10.77
N PRO A 49 -8.81 3.08 11.70
CA PRO A 49 -10.12 3.69 11.52
C PRO A 49 -10.04 5.16 11.08
N PRO A 50 -11.08 5.68 10.43
CA PRO A 50 -11.18 7.10 10.14
C PRO A 50 -11.31 7.91 11.45
N SER A 51 -11.11 9.22 11.38
CA SER A 51 -11.25 10.13 12.52
C SER A 51 -12.67 10.11 13.12
N THR A 52 -13.67 9.85 12.30
CA THR A 52 -15.06 9.65 12.70
C THR A 52 -15.74 8.62 11.80
N TRP A 53 -16.61 7.80 12.39
CA TRP A 53 -17.44 6.84 11.67
C TRP A 53 -18.76 7.43 11.16
N GLU A 54 -19.15 8.62 11.62
CA GLU A 54 -20.46 9.22 11.38
C GLU A 54 -20.87 9.27 9.89
N PRO A 55 -19.99 9.70 8.94
CA PRO A 55 -20.36 9.70 7.54
C PRO A 55 -20.60 8.30 6.97
N LEU A 56 -19.77 7.32 7.36
CA LEU A 56 -19.92 5.94 6.91
C LEU A 56 -21.16 5.29 7.55
N ASP A 57 -21.43 5.53 8.83
CA ASP A 57 -22.63 5.04 9.52
C ASP A 57 -23.91 5.57 8.88
N SER A 58 -23.93 6.86 8.55
CA SER A 58 -25.06 7.49 7.86
C SER A 58 -25.28 6.87 6.47
N ALA A 59 -24.22 6.57 5.75
CA ALA A 59 -24.29 5.90 4.44
C ALA A 59 -24.77 4.44 4.59
N ILE A 60 -24.27 3.70 5.58
CA ILE A 60 -24.69 2.33 5.88
C ILE A 60 -26.18 2.28 6.27
N ALA A 61 -26.68 3.25 7.01
CA ALA A 61 -28.11 3.35 7.35
C ALA A 61 -29.00 3.52 6.11
N GLN A 62 -28.46 4.11 5.04
CA GLN A 62 -29.17 4.47 3.81
C GLN A 62 -28.71 3.65 2.58
N LEU A 63 -28.13 2.45 2.75
CA LEU A 63 -27.57 1.64 1.65
C LEU A 63 -28.54 1.46 0.48
N GLN A 64 -29.82 1.27 0.75
CA GLN A 64 -30.86 1.05 -0.25
C GLN A 64 -31.12 2.28 -1.18
N GLN A 65 -30.58 3.44 -0.83
CA GLN A 65 -30.68 4.65 -1.66
C GLN A 65 -29.54 4.76 -2.68
N PHE A 66 -28.54 3.87 -2.63
CA PHE A 66 -27.44 3.87 -3.57
C PHE A 66 -27.67 2.86 -4.71
N ASP A 67 -27.35 3.26 -5.92
CA ASP A 67 -27.31 2.37 -7.09
C ASP A 67 -26.02 1.56 -7.11
N TRP A 68 -24.91 2.20 -6.73
CA TRP A 68 -23.58 1.62 -6.80
C TRP A 68 -22.75 1.85 -5.54
N LEU A 69 -21.96 0.83 -5.20
CA LEU A 69 -20.86 0.90 -4.24
C LEU A 69 -19.54 0.75 -5.00
N ILE A 70 -18.65 1.74 -4.92
CA ILE A 70 -17.34 1.70 -5.57
C ILE A 70 -16.25 1.45 -4.53
N LEU A 71 -15.45 0.40 -4.78
CA LEU A 71 -14.37 -0.02 -3.89
C LEU A 71 -13.05 -0.06 -4.66
N THR A 72 -12.14 0.87 -4.33
CA THR A 72 -10.85 1.01 -5.03
C THR A 72 -9.66 0.47 -4.24
N SER A 73 -9.90 -0.06 -3.04
CA SER A 73 -8.85 -0.66 -2.21
C SER A 73 -9.37 -1.82 -1.35
N ALA A 74 -8.48 -2.78 -1.06
CA ALA A 74 -8.78 -3.88 -0.15
C ALA A 74 -9.10 -3.36 1.28
N ASN A 75 -8.45 -2.28 1.71
CA ASN A 75 -8.72 -1.66 3.00
C ASN A 75 -10.15 -1.09 3.06
N ALA A 76 -10.61 -0.41 1.99
CA ALA A 76 -11.98 0.08 1.93
C ALA A 76 -13.01 -1.06 2.05
N VAL A 77 -12.75 -2.22 1.41
CA VAL A 77 -13.57 -3.41 1.60
C VAL A 77 -13.59 -3.82 3.06
N GLN A 78 -12.40 -4.04 3.65
CA GLN A 78 -12.28 -4.53 5.02
C GLN A 78 -13.01 -3.62 6.00
N PHE A 79 -12.68 -2.34 6.03
CA PHE A 79 -13.26 -1.39 7.00
C PHE A 79 -14.77 -1.16 6.80
N LEU A 80 -15.24 -1.13 5.53
CA LEU A 80 -16.68 -1.05 5.25
C LEU A 80 -17.42 -2.25 5.83
N PHE A 81 -16.95 -3.47 5.59
CA PHE A 81 -17.63 -4.68 6.05
C PHE A 81 -17.54 -4.86 7.56
N GLU A 82 -16.39 -4.56 8.17
CA GLU A 82 -16.26 -4.53 9.63
C GLU A 82 -17.28 -3.56 10.25
N ARG A 83 -17.42 -2.35 9.67
CA ARG A 83 -18.35 -1.37 10.17
C ARG A 83 -19.81 -1.76 9.92
N LEU A 84 -20.11 -2.33 8.76
CA LEU A 84 -21.43 -2.86 8.41
C LEU A 84 -21.89 -3.89 9.46
N PHE A 85 -21.04 -4.84 9.81
CA PHE A 85 -21.34 -5.87 10.80
C PHE A 85 -21.49 -5.28 12.22
N GLN A 86 -20.66 -4.29 12.59
CA GLN A 86 -20.79 -3.58 13.87
C GLN A 86 -22.12 -2.84 13.99
N GLN A 87 -22.70 -2.37 12.87
CA GLN A 87 -24.03 -1.76 12.82
C GLN A 87 -25.18 -2.79 12.77
N GLY A 88 -24.90 -4.07 12.99
CA GLY A 88 -25.90 -5.15 12.98
C GLY A 88 -26.43 -5.51 11.60
N LYS A 89 -25.80 -5.02 10.54
CA LYS A 89 -26.12 -5.34 9.14
C LYS A 89 -25.25 -6.50 8.64
N ASN A 90 -25.57 -6.98 7.45
CA ASN A 90 -24.80 -8.08 6.84
C ASN A 90 -24.74 -7.90 5.31
N THR A 91 -24.10 -8.85 4.62
CA THR A 91 -23.91 -8.78 3.16
C THR A 91 -25.23 -8.74 2.37
N SER A 92 -26.34 -9.27 2.91
CA SER A 92 -27.65 -9.21 2.23
C SER A 92 -28.24 -7.80 2.17
N ASP A 93 -27.79 -6.89 3.03
CA ASP A 93 -28.20 -5.47 2.96
C ASP A 93 -27.65 -4.76 1.72
N LEU A 94 -26.66 -5.39 1.01
CA LEU A 94 -26.10 -4.90 -0.23
C LEU A 94 -26.75 -5.49 -1.48
N ASN A 95 -27.75 -6.38 -1.36
CA ASN A 95 -28.36 -7.06 -2.51
C ASN A 95 -29.00 -6.13 -3.55
N THR A 96 -29.38 -4.91 -3.16
CA THR A 96 -29.97 -3.89 -4.04
C THR A 96 -28.93 -2.94 -4.63
N VAL A 97 -27.67 -3.02 -4.19
CA VAL A 97 -26.58 -2.12 -4.58
C VAL A 97 -25.59 -2.87 -5.45
N LYS A 98 -25.36 -2.39 -6.66
CA LYS A 98 -24.33 -2.95 -7.53
C LYS A 98 -22.94 -2.58 -7.02
N ILE A 99 -21.97 -3.49 -7.18
CA ILE A 99 -20.61 -3.30 -6.66
C ILE A 99 -19.61 -3.22 -7.80
N ALA A 100 -18.90 -2.10 -7.90
CA ALA A 100 -17.75 -1.95 -8.78
C ALA A 100 -16.45 -1.96 -7.98
N VAL A 101 -15.45 -2.72 -8.46
CA VAL A 101 -14.13 -2.76 -7.80
C VAL A 101 -13.00 -2.43 -8.76
N VAL A 102 -11.95 -1.78 -8.24
CA VAL A 102 -10.70 -1.55 -8.98
C VAL A 102 -9.60 -2.41 -8.39
N GLY A 103 -9.05 -3.28 -9.24
CA GLY A 103 -7.89 -4.10 -8.91
C GLY A 103 -8.19 -5.52 -8.40
N LYS A 104 -7.31 -6.45 -8.78
CA LYS A 104 -7.43 -7.88 -8.45
C LYS A 104 -7.47 -8.13 -6.94
N LYS A 105 -6.63 -7.41 -6.16
CA LYS A 105 -6.59 -7.56 -4.70
C LYS A 105 -7.91 -7.14 -4.06
N THR A 106 -8.49 -6.03 -4.49
CA THR A 106 -9.81 -5.55 -4.00
C THR A 106 -10.91 -6.56 -4.31
N ALA A 107 -10.94 -7.09 -5.53
CA ALA A 107 -11.90 -8.13 -5.92
C ALA A 107 -11.74 -9.42 -5.09
N ALA A 108 -10.51 -9.85 -4.83
CA ALA A 108 -10.24 -11.00 -3.98
C ALA A 108 -10.71 -10.78 -2.53
N THR A 109 -10.48 -9.58 -1.96
CA THR A 109 -10.95 -9.23 -0.62
C THR A 109 -12.48 -9.18 -0.56
N LEU A 110 -13.15 -8.64 -1.58
CA LEU A 110 -14.62 -8.66 -1.66
C LEU A 110 -15.15 -10.11 -1.71
N LYS A 111 -14.49 -10.99 -2.47
CA LYS A 111 -14.85 -12.41 -2.54
C LYS A 111 -14.75 -13.10 -1.19
N GLN A 112 -13.80 -12.73 -0.33
CA GLN A 112 -13.69 -13.25 1.03
C GLN A 112 -14.89 -12.85 1.92
N GLN A 113 -15.57 -11.74 1.59
CA GLN A 113 -16.83 -11.35 2.22
C GLN A 113 -18.07 -12.06 1.63
N GLY A 114 -17.86 -13.02 0.73
CA GLY A 114 -18.94 -13.80 0.09
C GLY A 114 -19.63 -13.09 -1.08
N LEU A 115 -19.14 -11.94 -1.53
CA LEU A 115 -19.71 -11.15 -2.62
C LEU A 115 -18.85 -11.20 -3.89
N LYS A 116 -19.53 -10.96 -5.02
CA LYS A 116 -18.87 -10.78 -6.32
C LYS A 116 -19.11 -9.35 -6.80
N PRO A 117 -18.12 -8.71 -7.43
CA PRO A 117 -18.36 -7.42 -8.07
C PRO A 117 -19.24 -7.61 -9.33
N ASP A 118 -20.13 -6.65 -9.56
CA ASP A 118 -20.91 -6.53 -10.80
C ASP A 118 -20.07 -5.94 -11.93
N PHE A 119 -19.03 -5.15 -11.58
CA PHE A 119 -18.13 -4.56 -12.56
C PHE A 119 -16.68 -4.49 -12.06
N ILE A 120 -15.76 -4.87 -12.96
CA ILE A 120 -14.31 -4.72 -12.82
C ILE A 120 -13.78 -4.13 -14.13
N PRO A 121 -13.13 -2.95 -14.15
CA PRO A 121 -12.55 -2.40 -15.37
C PRO A 121 -11.38 -3.26 -15.86
N THR A 122 -11.23 -3.34 -17.19
CA THR A 122 -10.20 -4.15 -17.85
C THR A 122 -8.77 -3.71 -17.52
N ASN A 123 -8.54 -2.41 -17.47
CA ASN A 123 -7.30 -1.83 -17.00
C ASN A 123 -7.53 -1.41 -15.55
N PHE A 124 -6.88 -2.05 -14.60
CA PHE A 124 -7.06 -1.88 -13.16
C PHE A 124 -6.71 -0.47 -12.64
N VAL A 125 -7.03 0.58 -13.43
CA VAL A 125 -6.84 2.00 -13.12
C VAL A 125 -8.19 2.71 -13.01
N ALA A 126 -8.19 3.79 -12.25
CA ALA A 126 -9.41 4.54 -11.96
C ALA A 126 -10.07 5.14 -13.21
N ASP A 127 -9.27 5.66 -14.12
CA ASP A 127 -9.75 6.28 -15.36
C ASP A 127 -10.55 5.26 -16.21
N SER A 128 -10.05 4.02 -16.28
CA SER A 128 -10.74 2.92 -16.96
C SER A 128 -12.08 2.54 -16.30
N LEU A 129 -12.26 2.80 -14.99
CA LEU A 129 -13.53 2.59 -14.31
C LEU A 129 -14.62 3.51 -14.86
N VAL A 130 -14.30 4.79 -15.06
CA VAL A 130 -15.25 5.79 -15.52
C VAL A 130 -15.52 5.66 -17.03
N GLU A 131 -14.48 5.39 -17.82
CA GLU A 131 -14.60 5.24 -19.30
C GLU A 131 -15.43 4.03 -19.68
N ASN A 132 -15.26 2.92 -18.97
CA ASN A 132 -15.90 1.63 -19.30
C ASN A 132 -17.05 1.29 -18.37
N PHE A 133 -17.63 2.28 -17.68
CA PHE A 133 -18.74 2.01 -16.75
C PHE A 133 -19.92 1.35 -17.48
N PRO A 134 -20.54 0.28 -16.94
CA PRO A 134 -21.45 -0.58 -17.69
C PRO A 134 -22.82 0.03 -18.00
N GLU A 135 -23.13 1.20 -17.42
CA GLU A 135 -24.39 1.89 -17.65
C GLU A 135 -24.23 3.43 -17.57
N SER A 136 -25.29 4.16 -17.95
CA SER A 136 -25.33 5.62 -17.79
C SER A 136 -25.23 6.00 -16.32
N LEU A 137 -24.37 6.97 -16.03
CA LEU A 137 -24.16 7.53 -14.69
C LEU A 137 -25.16 8.64 -14.33
N SER A 138 -25.93 9.11 -15.30
CA SER A 138 -26.92 10.19 -15.07
C SER A 138 -27.92 9.78 -14.00
N LYS A 139 -28.03 10.63 -12.98
CA LYS A 139 -28.93 10.45 -11.80
C LYS A 139 -28.62 9.21 -10.94
N LYS A 140 -27.47 8.57 -11.14
CA LYS A 140 -27.03 7.46 -10.28
C LYS A 140 -26.46 8.00 -8.98
N ARG A 141 -26.81 7.34 -7.87
CA ARG A 141 -26.27 7.64 -6.55
C ARG A 141 -25.22 6.61 -6.18
N ILE A 142 -24.00 7.07 -5.97
CA ILE A 142 -22.82 6.23 -5.79
C ILE A 142 -22.24 6.41 -4.38
N LEU A 143 -22.11 5.31 -3.64
CA LEU A 143 -21.35 5.29 -2.39
C LEU A 143 -19.87 5.00 -2.68
N PHE A 144 -18.99 5.87 -2.21
CA PHE A 144 -17.55 5.73 -2.42
C PHE A 144 -16.77 5.77 -1.08
N PRO A 145 -16.67 4.62 -0.37
CA PRO A 145 -15.82 4.50 0.81
C PRO A 145 -14.34 4.56 0.40
N ARG A 146 -13.58 5.47 1.02
CA ARG A 146 -12.18 5.71 0.65
C ARG A 146 -11.30 6.04 1.86
N VAL A 147 -10.00 6.21 1.61
CA VAL A 147 -9.08 6.78 2.60
C VAL A 147 -9.52 8.20 2.96
N GLU A 148 -9.42 8.58 4.22
CA GLU A 148 -9.86 9.88 4.73
C GLU A 148 -9.07 11.03 4.13
N THR A 149 -7.73 10.93 4.13
CA THR A 149 -6.86 11.97 3.57
C THR A 149 -6.17 11.50 2.28
N GLY A 150 -6.23 12.36 1.26
CA GLY A 150 -5.71 12.06 -0.07
C GLY A 150 -6.60 11.06 -0.82
N GLY A 151 -6.09 10.50 -1.89
CA GLY A 151 -6.78 9.55 -2.74
C GLY A 151 -7.11 10.12 -4.12
N ARG A 152 -8.00 9.44 -4.86
CA ARG A 152 -8.24 9.74 -6.28
C ARG A 152 -9.42 10.70 -6.45
N GLU A 153 -9.19 11.98 -6.25
CA GLU A 153 -10.17 13.05 -6.47
C GLU A 153 -10.72 13.06 -7.92
N ILE A 154 -9.89 12.68 -8.89
CA ILE A 154 -10.27 12.57 -10.31
C ILE A 154 -11.51 11.68 -10.51
N LEU A 155 -11.62 10.55 -9.80
CA LEU A 155 -12.79 9.67 -9.91
C LEU A 155 -14.11 10.38 -9.58
N VAL A 156 -14.11 11.13 -8.48
CA VAL A 156 -15.30 11.85 -8.03
C VAL A 156 -15.69 12.92 -9.05
N GLN A 157 -14.71 13.69 -9.52
CA GLN A 157 -14.93 14.73 -10.53
C GLN A 157 -15.51 14.15 -11.83
N GLU A 158 -14.97 13.06 -12.33
CA GLU A 158 -15.43 12.44 -13.57
C GLU A 158 -16.81 11.78 -13.44
N PHE A 159 -17.09 11.10 -12.34
CA PHE A 159 -18.44 10.56 -12.09
C PHE A 159 -19.48 11.66 -11.96
N THR A 160 -19.15 12.75 -11.26
CA THR A 160 -20.03 13.92 -11.12
C THR A 160 -20.24 14.61 -12.46
N ALA A 161 -19.19 14.78 -13.29
CA ALA A 161 -19.29 15.35 -14.62
C ALA A 161 -20.19 14.53 -15.55
N LYS A 162 -20.31 13.22 -15.34
CA LYS A 162 -21.23 12.33 -16.05
C LYS A 162 -22.64 12.27 -15.43
N GLY A 163 -22.92 13.10 -14.43
CA GLY A 163 -24.24 13.28 -13.85
C GLY A 163 -24.58 12.37 -12.68
N ALA A 164 -23.60 11.71 -12.06
CA ALA A 164 -23.79 10.94 -10.83
C ALA A 164 -23.75 11.84 -9.59
N GLU A 165 -24.49 11.46 -8.56
CA GLU A 165 -24.34 11.94 -7.18
C GLU A 165 -23.34 11.01 -6.47
N VAL A 166 -22.13 11.49 -6.20
CA VAL A 166 -21.10 10.71 -5.50
C VAL A 166 -21.05 11.10 -4.03
N VAL A 167 -21.34 10.13 -3.16
CA VAL A 167 -21.26 10.27 -1.71
C VAL A 167 -19.94 9.64 -1.26
N GLU A 168 -18.93 10.49 -1.07
CA GLU A 168 -17.63 10.08 -0.52
C GLU A 168 -17.73 9.96 1.00
N VAL A 169 -17.23 8.85 1.53
CA VAL A 169 -17.17 8.65 2.98
C VAL A 169 -15.80 8.12 3.40
N PRO A 170 -15.18 8.68 4.45
CA PRO A 170 -13.96 8.12 5.01
C PRO A 170 -14.28 6.73 5.60
N ALA A 171 -13.58 5.71 5.12
CA ALA A 171 -13.70 4.34 5.62
C ALA A 171 -12.49 3.94 6.45
N TYR A 172 -11.33 4.50 6.16
CA TYR A 172 -10.08 4.26 6.86
C TYR A 172 -9.12 5.43 6.68
N GLU A 173 -8.09 5.52 7.52
CA GLU A 173 -6.96 6.43 7.32
C GLU A 173 -5.66 5.64 7.19
N SER A 174 -4.70 6.21 6.49
CA SER A 174 -3.35 5.68 6.37
C SER A 174 -2.36 6.67 6.95
N GLY A 175 -1.83 6.35 8.10
CA GLY A 175 -0.96 7.23 8.87
C GLY A 175 0.48 6.75 8.99
N CYS A 176 1.30 7.60 9.62
CA CYS A 176 2.61 7.22 10.14
C CYS A 176 2.40 6.54 11.49
N PRO A 177 3.09 5.43 11.81
CA PRO A 177 3.13 4.91 13.18
C PRO A 177 3.64 5.99 14.17
N GLU A 178 3.21 5.91 15.40
CA GLU A 178 3.67 6.84 16.44
C GLU A 178 5.07 6.49 16.96
N THR A 179 5.44 5.21 16.93
CA THR A 179 6.68 4.70 17.52
C THR A 179 7.39 3.70 16.60
N ILE A 180 8.67 3.53 16.83
CA ILE A 180 9.49 2.47 16.25
C ILE A 180 9.59 1.34 17.29
N TYR A 181 9.53 0.09 16.85
CA TYR A 181 9.79 -1.05 17.74
C TYR A 181 11.22 -0.97 18.32
N PRO A 182 11.41 -1.23 19.63
CA PRO A 182 12.69 -1.02 20.30
C PRO A 182 13.87 -1.79 19.70
N ASP A 183 13.65 -3.01 19.23
CA ASP A 183 14.64 -3.85 18.56
C ASP A 183 15.04 -3.30 17.18
N VAL A 184 14.09 -2.76 16.43
CA VAL A 184 14.35 -2.09 15.15
C VAL A 184 15.13 -0.80 15.35
N LEU A 185 14.75 0.00 16.35
CA LEU A 185 15.49 1.20 16.72
C LEU A 185 16.93 0.89 17.11
N ALA A 186 17.13 -0.13 17.94
CA ALA A 186 18.46 -0.59 18.33
C ALA A 186 19.28 -1.08 17.12
N ALA A 187 18.66 -1.79 16.16
CA ALA A 187 19.32 -2.23 14.95
C ALA A 187 19.79 -1.05 14.08
N LEU A 188 18.98 0.01 13.96
CA LEU A 188 19.35 1.24 13.26
C LEU A 188 20.49 1.98 13.97
N GLN A 189 20.45 2.12 15.29
CA GLN A 189 21.45 2.83 16.09
C GLN A 189 22.82 2.12 16.11
N HIS A 190 22.80 0.77 16.08
CA HIS A 190 24.01 -0.05 16.13
C HIS A 190 24.52 -0.46 14.75
N HIS A 191 24.06 0.20 13.66
CA HIS A 191 24.51 -0.06 12.28
C HIS A 191 24.41 -1.53 11.86
N LYS A 192 23.34 -2.22 12.31
CA LYS A 192 23.08 -3.63 11.94
C LYS A 192 22.30 -3.78 10.65
N ILE A 193 21.99 -2.67 9.97
CA ILE A 193 21.19 -2.63 8.75
C ILE A 193 22.09 -2.20 7.60
N ASP A 194 22.19 -3.04 6.58
CA ASP A 194 22.98 -2.76 5.38
C ASP A 194 22.15 -1.99 4.34
N ILE A 195 20.86 -2.32 4.21
CA ILE A 195 20.00 -1.77 3.17
C ILE A 195 18.65 -1.39 3.77
N ILE A 196 18.11 -0.23 3.38
CA ILE A 196 16.72 0.17 3.65
C ILE A 196 15.97 0.24 2.33
N THR A 197 14.80 -0.44 2.25
CA THR A 197 13.98 -0.48 1.04
C THR A 197 12.75 0.40 1.16
N PHE A 198 12.46 1.17 0.09
CA PHE A 198 11.29 2.02 0.00
C PHE A 198 10.47 1.67 -1.25
N ALA A 199 9.18 1.38 -1.06
CA ALA A 199 8.25 1.02 -2.11
C ALA A 199 7.22 2.13 -2.43
N SER A 200 7.30 3.29 -1.80
CA SER A 200 6.49 4.47 -2.11
C SER A 200 7.05 5.74 -1.48
N SER A 201 6.70 6.90 -2.04
CA SER A 201 7.06 8.22 -1.49
C SER A 201 6.55 8.43 -0.06
N LYS A 202 5.36 7.90 0.26
CA LYS A 202 4.75 8.03 1.60
C LYS A 202 5.58 7.28 2.65
N THR A 203 6.11 6.11 2.32
CA THR A 203 6.97 5.34 3.26
C THR A 203 8.28 6.04 3.53
N VAL A 204 8.87 6.73 2.54
CA VAL A 204 10.09 7.56 2.75
C VAL A 204 9.82 8.71 3.72
N LYS A 205 8.75 9.47 3.47
CA LYS A 205 8.36 10.58 4.35
C LYS A 205 8.11 10.13 5.78
N ASN A 206 7.34 9.07 5.95
CA ASN A 206 7.01 8.51 7.25
C ASN A 206 8.25 7.96 7.97
N PHE A 207 9.14 7.28 7.26
CA PHE A 207 10.43 6.83 7.81
C PHE A 207 11.22 8.01 8.36
N LYS A 208 11.36 9.10 7.58
CA LYS A 208 12.04 10.32 8.04
C LYS A 208 11.40 10.88 9.30
N THR A 209 10.07 10.95 9.36
CA THR A 209 9.34 11.42 10.54
C THR A 209 9.62 10.54 11.75
N LEU A 210 9.62 9.22 11.59
CA LEU A 210 9.87 8.28 12.70
C LEU A 210 11.28 8.41 13.28
N ILE A 211 12.30 8.58 12.42
CA ILE A 211 13.70 8.60 12.87
C ILE A 211 14.19 9.98 13.29
N GLN A 212 13.45 11.07 13.01
CA GLN A 212 13.92 12.44 13.21
C GLN A 212 14.29 12.79 14.67
N SER A 213 13.64 12.12 15.64
CA SER A 213 13.90 12.34 17.07
C SER A 213 15.10 11.51 17.58
N PHE A 214 15.68 10.68 16.75
CA PHE A 214 16.77 9.78 17.11
C PHE A 214 18.04 10.18 16.34
N ASN A 215 19.18 10.06 16.99
CA ASN A 215 20.48 10.28 16.34
C ASN A 215 20.90 9.03 15.56
N ILE A 216 20.31 8.84 14.36
CA ILE A 216 20.57 7.69 13.48
C ILE A 216 21.43 8.16 12.31
N ASN A 217 22.64 7.60 12.19
CA ASN A 217 23.50 7.81 11.03
C ASN A 217 23.14 6.81 9.93
N LEU A 218 22.68 7.32 8.79
CA LEU A 218 22.36 6.50 7.62
C LEU A 218 23.50 6.40 6.60
N ASP A 219 24.65 7.11 6.79
CA ASP A 219 25.74 7.17 5.81
C ASP A 219 26.23 5.78 5.33
N PRO A 220 26.39 4.79 6.22
CA PRO A 220 26.84 3.46 5.81
C PRO A 220 25.70 2.61 5.17
N VAL A 221 24.46 3.07 5.21
CA VAL A 221 23.29 2.27 4.80
C VAL A 221 22.96 2.54 3.33
N CYS A 222 22.77 1.50 2.54
CA CYS A 222 22.26 1.60 1.18
C CYS A 222 20.76 1.94 1.17
N ILE A 223 20.36 2.99 0.47
CA ILE A 223 18.98 3.40 0.29
C ILE A 223 18.48 2.88 -1.06
N ALA A 224 17.55 1.92 -1.02
CA ALA A 224 17.00 1.25 -2.19
C ALA A 224 15.55 1.68 -2.46
N SER A 225 15.26 2.13 -3.67
CA SER A 225 13.93 2.61 -4.07
C SER A 225 13.33 1.78 -5.20
N ILE A 226 12.00 1.62 -5.17
CA ILE A 226 11.27 0.85 -6.18
C ILE A 226 11.12 1.57 -7.53
N GLY A 227 11.32 2.88 -7.58
CA GLY A 227 11.13 3.63 -8.83
C GLY A 227 11.27 5.14 -8.66
N PRO A 228 11.18 5.92 -9.78
CA PRO A 228 11.56 7.33 -9.84
C PRO A 228 10.92 8.23 -8.79
N GLN A 229 9.61 8.17 -8.61
CA GLN A 229 8.89 9.01 -7.62
C GLN A 229 9.35 8.72 -6.18
N THR A 230 9.70 7.46 -5.91
CA THR A 230 10.24 7.07 -4.61
C THR A 230 11.68 7.54 -4.46
N SER A 231 12.49 7.46 -5.51
CA SER A 231 13.87 7.99 -5.56
C SER A 231 13.91 9.50 -5.29
N GLU A 232 13.04 10.26 -5.96
CA GLU A 232 12.89 11.71 -5.71
C GLU A 232 12.54 12.01 -4.25
N SER A 233 11.68 11.18 -3.64
CA SER A 233 11.34 11.31 -2.23
C SER A 233 12.53 10.95 -1.33
N CYS A 234 13.31 9.92 -1.65
CA CYS A 234 14.55 9.60 -0.94
C CYS A 234 15.54 10.77 -1.03
N GLN A 235 15.75 11.33 -2.21
CA GLN A 235 16.59 12.52 -2.39
C GLN A 235 16.10 13.71 -1.56
N LYS A 236 14.79 13.97 -1.57
CA LYS A 236 14.18 15.09 -0.85
C LYS A 236 14.28 14.97 0.67
N TYR A 237 13.98 13.79 1.23
CA TYR A 237 13.82 13.61 2.68
C TYR A 237 15.03 12.99 3.37
N LEU A 238 15.85 12.19 2.64
CA LEU A 238 17.02 11.50 3.18
C LEU A 238 18.34 12.03 2.59
N GLY A 239 18.27 12.94 1.60
CA GLY A 239 19.41 13.54 0.94
C GLY A 239 20.02 12.67 -0.18
N ARG A 240 19.60 11.42 -0.32
CA ARG A 240 20.15 10.51 -1.33
C ARG A 240 19.30 9.26 -1.54
N TYR A 241 19.58 8.54 -2.60
CA TYR A 241 19.33 7.10 -2.77
C TYR A 241 20.57 6.49 -3.43
N ASN A 242 20.78 5.18 -3.27
CA ASN A 242 21.95 4.48 -3.78
C ASN A 242 21.61 3.61 -4.99
N LEU A 243 20.40 3.05 -5.01
CA LEU A 243 19.90 2.25 -6.12
C LEU A 243 18.40 2.44 -6.35
N GLN A 244 17.99 2.23 -7.59
CA GLN A 244 16.61 2.24 -8.03
C GLN A 244 16.35 1.01 -8.88
N ALA A 245 15.20 0.35 -8.67
CA ALA A 245 14.79 -0.74 -9.53
C ALA A 245 14.53 -0.25 -10.98
N THR A 246 14.92 -1.06 -11.96
CA THR A 246 14.59 -0.82 -13.38
C THR A 246 13.17 -1.25 -13.69
N GLU A 247 12.72 -2.35 -13.11
CA GLU A 247 11.30 -2.76 -13.09
C GLU A 247 10.69 -2.35 -11.76
N TYR A 248 9.60 -1.57 -11.81
CA TYR A 248 8.96 -0.97 -10.62
C TYR A 248 8.08 -1.98 -9.87
N THR A 249 8.66 -3.16 -9.61
CA THR A 249 8.07 -4.29 -8.90
C THR A 249 8.93 -4.69 -7.69
N LEU A 250 8.41 -5.52 -6.82
CA LEU A 250 9.17 -6.04 -5.68
C LEU A 250 10.29 -6.98 -6.15
N GLU A 251 10.02 -7.75 -7.19
CA GLU A 251 10.98 -8.61 -7.87
C GLU A 251 12.12 -7.78 -8.48
N GLY A 252 11.76 -6.69 -9.19
CA GLY A 252 12.75 -5.78 -9.77
C GLY A 252 13.60 -5.07 -8.70
N LEU A 253 13.00 -4.70 -7.56
CA LEU A 253 13.75 -4.13 -6.44
C LEU A 253 14.71 -5.16 -5.82
N THR A 254 14.27 -6.41 -5.66
CA THR A 254 15.13 -7.51 -5.19
C THR A 254 16.30 -7.72 -6.14
N GLN A 255 16.06 -7.74 -7.45
CA GLN A 255 17.11 -7.90 -8.45
C GLN A 255 18.12 -6.75 -8.41
N ALA A 256 17.66 -5.51 -8.31
CA ALA A 256 18.54 -4.34 -8.20
C ALA A 256 19.44 -4.39 -6.94
N ILE A 257 18.91 -4.90 -5.82
CA ILE A 257 19.69 -5.13 -4.59
C ILE A 257 20.77 -6.20 -4.82
N ILE A 258 20.41 -7.30 -5.48
CA ILE A 258 21.36 -8.38 -5.79
C ILE A 258 22.50 -7.87 -6.68
N ASP A 259 22.17 -7.12 -7.71
CA ASP A 259 23.17 -6.59 -8.65
C ASP A 259 24.09 -5.58 -7.97
N TRP A 260 23.54 -4.68 -7.17
CA TRP A 260 24.32 -3.74 -6.36
C TRP A 260 25.30 -4.45 -5.42
N LYS A 261 24.87 -5.55 -4.76
CA LYS A 261 25.73 -6.32 -3.86
C LYS A 261 26.87 -7.03 -4.61
N LYS A 262 26.61 -7.53 -5.83
CA LYS A 262 27.64 -8.14 -6.68
C LYS A 262 28.70 -7.12 -7.10
N ASP A 263 28.26 -5.92 -7.50
CA ASP A 263 29.18 -4.86 -7.92
C ASP A 263 30.09 -4.42 -6.77
N LEU A 264 29.54 -4.35 -5.55
CA LEU A 264 30.30 -4.04 -4.35
C LEU A 264 31.41 -5.08 -4.08
N ASN A 265 31.05 -6.36 -4.18
CA ASN A 265 32.00 -7.49 -3.97
C ASN A 265 33.03 -7.59 -5.08
N SER A 266 32.74 -7.10 -6.29
CA SER A 266 33.69 -7.10 -7.42
C SER A 266 34.69 -5.95 -7.37
N SER A 267 34.43 -4.95 -6.50
CA SER A 267 35.23 -3.73 -6.34
C SER A 267 36.19 -3.81 -5.13
N LEU A 268 36.10 -4.89 -4.35
CA LEU A 268 36.98 -5.24 -3.22
C LEU A 268 38.00 -6.30 -3.65
#